data_c6090eae0a14629279191271d1770b8b
#
_entry.id   c6090eae0a14629279191271d1770b8b
#
_cell.length_a   1.000
_cell.length_b   1.000
_cell.length_c   1.000
_cell.angle_alpha   90.00
_cell.angle_beta   90.00
_cell.angle_gamma   90.00
#
_symmetry.space_group_name_H-M   'P 1'
#
loop_
_entity.id
_entity.type
_entity.pdbx_description
1 polymer ?
#
loop_
_entity_poly.entity_id
_entity_poly.type
_entity_poly.pdbx_seq_one_letter_code
_entity_poly.pdbx_strand_id
1 'polypeptide(L)'
;MDMSTLIPLMVIVPLTCAIFLNLIHGFDKLTKLIAIIVAIALPIIPLFTSYGLHYFGGYQPIAVNNLGAMIPNLTTQLASFHPAITYAFGQGQQVLLFLLGIVGMSAIFTSIVETKKVSGVYLYLLFMLVAAMSAILLTDDIFNLYVFFEIAALVQVGIVLVSRIKNNYETALKYMVLGGIAGPFLLLGIAFLLGVTGNVNITDIITVLHNNLNLMLSPVILLSCALITFGWLYASGLPPFNAIKSDIYSKGLPNGAMLLQSFSVVSCIIIGMVILRIFGVLELSRTIILAVSAIAMILGICMAMVQTDFKRVIAYLAVGELGYIGVGIGLGTVYSLTAGLFQAANELIITSFLFIGFGAILYKTKTSNINKLGGLLPKMPFVGLLVILAGFAMSGVPPFNAFQSKFMLCQAALTQGIPELAVLMIILSIVTFLAFLKIFYMIFLRPMPDDLEIVENKIPKTTIGVMVLFLIICLAVGIAPDLILGKLGAMATNVITGPFI
;
A
#
# COMPACT_ATOMS: atom_id res chain seq x y z
N MET A 1 -0.58 23.08 -23.16
CA MET A 1 -0.02 21.77 -22.76
C MET A 1 -1.18 20.97 -22.26
N ASP A 2 -1.50 19.87 -22.89
CA ASP A 2 -2.63 19.07 -22.49
C ASP A 2 -2.32 18.47 -21.10
N MET A 3 -3.11 18.75 -20.06
CA MET A 3 -2.78 18.37 -18.68
C MET A 3 -2.76 16.85 -18.46
N SER A 4 -3.28 16.06 -19.42
CA SER A 4 -3.15 14.58 -19.42
C SER A 4 -1.70 14.13 -19.62
N THR A 5 -0.84 14.95 -20.24
CA THR A 5 0.60 14.66 -20.40
C THR A 5 1.37 14.64 -19.06
N LEU A 6 0.73 15.12 -17.98
CA LEU A 6 1.32 15.10 -16.63
C LEU A 6 1.20 13.72 -15.93
N ILE A 7 0.32 12.83 -16.43
CA ILE A 7 0.12 11.50 -15.80
C ILE A 7 1.45 10.72 -15.66
N PRO A 8 2.28 10.58 -16.70
CA PRO A 8 3.57 9.91 -16.58
C PRO A 8 4.54 10.56 -15.59
N LEU A 9 4.44 11.89 -15.39
CA LEU A 9 5.35 12.58 -14.47
C LEU A 9 5.22 12.11 -13.03
N MET A 10 4.07 11.59 -12.62
CA MET A 10 3.88 11.00 -11.30
C MET A 10 4.79 9.79 -11.04
N VAL A 11 5.23 9.11 -12.10
CA VAL A 11 6.19 7.99 -12.04
C VAL A 11 7.60 8.48 -12.41
N ILE A 12 7.73 9.26 -13.48
CA ILE A 12 9.04 9.67 -14.02
C ILE A 12 9.77 10.61 -13.06
N VAL A 13 9.08 11.54 -12.40
CA VAL A 13 9.72 12.52 -11.49
C VAL A 13 10.37 11.82 -10.29
N PRO A 14 9.70 10.98 -9.51
CA PRO A 14 10.37 10.27 -8.42
C PRO A 14 11.42 9.27 -8.92
N LEU A 15 11.21 8.61 -10.07
CA LEU A 15 12.15 7.68 -10.68
C LEU A 15 13.46 8.36 -11.10
N THR A 16 13.37 9.46 -11.85
CA THR A 16 14.54 10.22 -12.29
C THR A 16 15.27 10.86 -11.11
N CYS A 17 14.51 11.38 -10.13
CA CYS A 17 15.09 11.88 -8.89
C CYS A 17 15.88 10.79 -8.16
N ALA A 18 15.34 9.59 -8.05
CA ALA A 18 16.02 8.46 -7.43
C ALA A 18 17.38 8.21 -8.11
N ILE A 19 17.42 8.08 -9.44
CA ILE A 19 18.66 7.85 -10.19
C ILE A 19 19.64 9.00 -9.99
N PHE A 20 19.18 10.24 -10.07
CA PHE A 20 20.02 11.43 -9.91
C PHE A 20 20.65 11.50 -8.51
N LEU A 21 19.87 11.23 -7.45
CA LEU A 21 20.35 11.22 -6.07
C LEU A 21 21.44 10.18 -5.84
N ASN A 22 21.37 9.05 -6.53
CA ASN A 22 22.40 8.02 -6.44
C ASN A 22 23.71 8.48 -7.13
N LEU A 23 23.62 9.23 -8.24
CA LEU A 23 24.79 9.74 -8.97
C LEU A 23 25.51 10.85 -8.20
N ILE A 24 24.77 11.73 -7.50
CA ILE A 24 25.31 12.90 -6.82
C ILE A 24 25.50 12.70 -5.31
N HIS A 25 25.50 11.47 -4.82
CA HIS A 25 25.55 11.14 -3.38
C HIS A 25 26.77 11.74 -2.62
N GLY A 26 27.81 12.15 -3.32
CA GLY A 26 28.96 12.84 -2.73
C GLY A 26 28.71 14.31 -2.33
N PHE A 27 27.60 14.93 -2.78
CA PHE A 27 27.25 16.33 -2.55
C PHE A 27 26.07 16.46 -1.59
N ASP A 28 26.28 16.21 -0.28
CA ASP A 28 25.22 16.15 0.73
C ASP A 28 24.18 17.29 0.69
N LYS A 29 24.63 18.54 0.51
CA LYS A 29 23.71 19.69 0.48
C LYS A 29 22.83 19.70 -0.75
N LEU A 30 23.41 19.41 -1.93
CA LEU A 30 22.68 19.37 -3.21
C LEU A 30 21.69 18.19 -3.22
N THR A 31 22.13 17.02 -2.78
CA THR A 31 21.31 15.82 -2.63
C THR A 31 20.07 16.08 -1.77
N LYS A 32 20.27 16.72 -0.61
CA LYS A 32 19.15 17.08 0.30
C LYS A 32 18.21 18.12 -0.32
N LEU A 33 18.75 19.14 -1.00
CA LEU A 33 17.93 20.17 -1.62
C LEU A 33 17.03 19.60 -2.72
N ILE A 34 17.59 18.80 -3.63
CA ILE A 34 16.83 18.14 -4.69
C ILE A 34 15.77 17.20 -4.10
N ALA A 35 16.15 16.39 -3.10
CA ALA A 35 15.21 15.49 -2.43
C ALA A 35 14.04 16.25 -1.81
N ILE A 36 14.27 17.40 -1.17
CA ILE A 36 13.21 18.21 -0.58
C ILE A 36 12.28 18.80 -1.67
N ILE A 37 12.83 19.35 -2.75
CA ILE A 37 12.04 19.94 -3.84
C ILE A 37 11.12 18.89 -4.48
N VAL A 38 11.68 17.72 -4.81
CA VAL A 38 10.91 16.65 -5.43
C VAL A 38 9.91 16.04 -4.44
N ALA A 39 10.27 15.88 -3.16
CA ALA A 39 9.34 15.40 -2.15
C ALA A 39 8.10 16.29 -2.00
N ILE A 40 8.26 17.62 -2.09
CA ILE A 40 7.13 18.56 -2.08
C ILE A 40 6.29 18.41 -3.36
N ALA A 41 6.88 18.10 -4.50
CA ALA A 41 6.15 17.92 -5.75
C ALA A 41 5.27 16.66 -5.75
N LEU A 42 5.62 15.60 -5.00
CA LEU A 42 4.88 14.33 -4.99
C LEU A 42 3.36 14.49 -4.72
N PRO A 43 2.89 15.17 -3.66
CA PRO A 43 1.48 15.37 -3.43
C PRO A 43 0.86 16.45 -4.34
N ILE A 44 1.66 17.33 -4.94
CA ILE A 44 1.16 18.46 -5.72
C ILE A 44 0.81 18.04 -7.15
N ILE A 45 1.64 17.23 -7.80
CA ILE A 45 1.44 16.82 -9.19
C ILE A 45 0.04 16.22 -9.44
N PRO A 46 -0.47 15.27 -8.63
CA PRO A 46 -1.81 14.71 -8.82
C PRO A 46 -2.94 15.73 -8.80
N LEU A 47 -2.79 16.83 -8.06
CA LEU A 47 -3.84 17.86 -7.93
C LEU A 47 -4.03 18.69 -9.20
N PHE A 48 -2.96 18.86 -10.00
CA PHE A 48 -2.96 19.66 -11.21
C PHE A 48 -3.08 18.83 -12.49
N THR A 49 -3.19 17.50 -12.39
CA THR A 49 -3.32 16.60 -13.52
C THR A 49 -4.78 16.41 -13.91
N SER A 50 -5.12 16.53 -15.19
CA SER A 50 -6.45 16.21 -15.70
C SER A 50 -6.65 14.70 -15.81
N TYR A 51 -7.89 14.25 -15.62
CA TYR A 51 -8.25 12.84 -15.74
C TYR A 51 -8.16 12.37 -17.20
N GLY A 52 -7.81 11.12 -17.41
CA GLY A 52 -7.74 10.51 -18.73
C GLY A 52 -6.87 9.28 -18.82
N LEU A 53 -6.75 8.79 -20.04
CA LEU A 53 -5.87 7.69 -20.42
C LEU A 53 -4.61 8.25 -21.06
N HIS A 54 -3.47 7.66 -20.74
CA HIS A 54 -2.19 7.98 -21.39
C HIS A 54 -1.52 6.68 -21.83
N TYR A 55 -1.21 6.61 -23.13
CA TYR A 55 -0.56 5.46 -23.75
C TYR A 55 0.93 5.71 -23.87
N PHE A 56 1.75 4.78 -23.33
CA PHE A 56 3.20 4.77 -23.53
C PHE A 56 3.55 3.80 -24.65
N GLY A 57 4.28 4.31 -25.66
CA GLY A 57 4.83 3.52 -26.72
C GLY A 57 3.77 2.92 -27.63
N GLY A 58 3.07 3.74 -28.39
CA GLY A 58 2.22 3.27 -29.49
C GLY A 58 3.10 2.60 -30.55
N TYR A 59 3.27 1.28 -30.46
CA TYR A 59 3.79 0.49 -31.57
C TYR A 59 2.71 0.52 -32.64
N GLN A 60 3.01 1.09 -33.78
CA GLN A 60 2.23 0.81 -34.97
C GLN A 60 2.34 -0.69 -35.22
N PRO A 61 1.22 -1.42 -35.44
CA PRO A 61 1.31 -2.83 -35.70
C PRO A 61 2.31 -3.02 -36.87
N ILE A 62 3.39 -3.75 -36.59
CA ILE A 62 4.29 -4.18 -37.66
C ILE A 62 3.37 -4.98 -38.57
N ALA A 63 3.18 -4.49 -39.79
CA ALA A 63 2.46 -5.22 -40.80
C ALA A 63 3.17 -6.55 -41.04
N VAL A 64 2.76 -7.59 -40.34
CA VAL A 64 3.32 -8.94 -40.41
C VAL A 64 2.72 -9.63 -41.65
N ASN A 65 2.89 -8.93 -42.80
CA ASN A 65 2.35 -9.39 -44.09
C ASN A 65 2.98 -10.72 -44.57
N ASN A 66 4.08 -11.16 -43.96
CA ASN A 66 4.79 -12.36 -44.41
C ASN A 66 4.66 -13.57 -43.45
N LEU A 67 4.20 -13.42 -42.23
CA LEU A 67 3.97 -14.55 -41.30
C LEU A 67 2.57 -15.17 -41.42
N GLY A 68 1.60 -14.44 -41.96
CA GLY A 68 0.23 -14.91 -42.16
C GLY A 68 0.05 -16.03 -43.14
N ALA A 69 1.05 -16.26 -44.03
CA ALA A 69 1.07 -17.40 -44.94
C ALA A 69 1.43 -18.73 -44.25
N MET A 70 2.10 -18.67 -43.08
CA MET A 70 2.52 -19.88 -42.34
C MET A 70 1.58 -20.32 -41.23
N ILE A 71 0.78 -19.40 -40.66
CA ILE A 71 -0.17 -19.74 -39.56
C ILE A 71 -1.41 -18.84 -39.72
N PRO A 72 -2.53 -19.33 -40.37
CA PRO A 72 -3.68 -18.51 -40.77
C PRO A 72 -4.42 -17.78 -39.65
N ASN A 73 -4.34 -18.21 -38.38
CA ASN A 73 -5.03 -17.58 -37.25
C ASN A 73 -4.09 -16.68 -36.40
N LEU A 74 -2.78 -16.70 -36.65
CA LEU A 74 -1.81 -15.92 -35.87
C LEU A 74 -1.84 -14.44 -36.23
N THR A 75 -2.14 -14.12 -37.51
CA THR A 75 -2.20 -12.73 -37.99
C THR A 75 -3.39 -11.95 -37.43
N THR A 76 -4.54 -12.57 -37.23
CA THR A 76 -5.71 -11.95 -36.61
C THR A 76 -5.51 -11.78 -35.10
N GLN A 77 -4.83 -12.68 -34.44
CA GLN A 77 -4.50 -12.57 -33.02
C GLN A 77 -3.37 -11.56 -32.73
N LEU A 78 -2.34 -11.50 -33.60
CA LEU A 78 -1.26 -10.51 -33.48
C LEU A 78 -1.69 -9.11 -33.92
N ALA A 79 -2.66 -8.96 -34.79
CA ALA A 79 -3.22 -7.68 -35.20
C ALA A 79 -4.05 -6.99 -34.08
N SER A 80 -4.54 -7.76 -33.11
CA SER A 80 -5.22 -7.27 -31.92
C SER A 80 -4.27 -7.04 -30.73
N PHE A 81 -3.01 -7.46 -30.81
CA PHE A 81 -2.01 -7.25 -29.78
C PHE A 81 -1.48 -5.83 -29.86
N HIS A 82 -1.92 -4.96 -28.97
CA HIS A 82 -1.41 -3.61 -28.80
C HIS A 82 -0.45 -3.58 -27.59
N PRO A 83 0.88 -3.70 -27.81
CA PRO A 83 1.86 -3.63 -26.72
C PRO A 83 2.10 -2.18 -26.29
N ALA A 84 1.06 -1.46 -25.93
CA ALA A 84 1.17 -0.12 -25.39
C ALA A 84 0.89 -0.16 -23.89
N ILE A 85 1.87 0.28 -23.10
CA ILE A 85 1.64 0.48 -21.66
C ILE A 85 0.62 1.61 -21.51
N THR A 86 -0.49 1.31 -20.84
CA THR A 86 -1.57 2.26 -20.61
C THR A 86 -1.60 2.67 -19.14
N TYR A 87 -1.62 3.97 -18.89
CA TYR A 87 -1.89 4.54 -17.58
C TYR A 87 -3.27 5.20 -17.56
N ALA A 88 -4.08 4.85 -16.56
CA ALA A 88 -5.39 5.42 -16.31
C ALA A 88 -5.35 6.31 -15.07
N PHE A 89 -5.82 7.55 -15.18
CA PHE A 89 -5.87 8.49 -14.08
C PHE A 89 -7.29 9.02 -13.89
N GLY A 90 -7.93 8.61 -12.82
CA GLY A 90 -9.27 9.02 -12.44
C GLY A 90 -9.30 9.70 -11.06
N GLN A 91 -10.49 10.01 -10.60
CA GLN A 91 -10.69 10.74 -9.34
C GLN A 91 -10.16 9.97 -8.11
N GLY A 92 -10.35 8.66 -8.07
CA GLY A 92 -9.87 7.84 -6.95
C GLY A 92 -8.34 7.69 -6.96
N GLN A 93 -7.73 7.51 -8.14
CA GLN A 93 -6.28 7.50 -8.28
C GLN A 93 -5.67 8.83 -7.84
N GLN A 94 -6.33 9.96 -8.13
CA GLN A 94 -5.91 11.27 -7.63
C GLN A 94 -5.80 11.30 -6.11
N VAL A 95 -6.82 10.81 -5.39
CA VAL A 95 -6.84 10.78 -3.93
C VAL A 95 -5.72 9.89 -3.39
N LEU A 96 -5.59 8.66 -3.91
CA LEU A 96 -4.58 7.72 -3.43
C LEU A 96 -3.16 8.20 -3.70
N LEU A 97 -2.89 8.77 -4.88
CA LEU A 97 -1.58 9.35 -5.23
C LEU A 97 -1.26 10.59 -4.41
N PHE A 98 -2.26 11.45 -4.13
CA PHE A 98 -2.08 12.59 -3.25
C PHE A 98 -1.68 12.16 -1.83
N LEU A 99 -2.38 11.20 -1.25
CA LEU A 99 -2.07 10.67 0.09
C LEU A 99 -0.73 9.94 0.11
N LEU A 100 -0.44 9.11 -0.91
CA LEU A 100 0.86 8.47 -1.07
C LEU A 100 2.00 9.51 -1.20
N GLY A 101 1.76 10.60 -1.93
CA GLY A 101 2.68 11.72 -2.04
C GLY A 101 2.98 12.38 -0.69
N ILE A 102 1.96 12.57 0.17
CA ILE A 102 2.13 13.08 1.54
C ILE A 102 2.96 12.12 2.38
N VAL A 103 2.69 10.82 2.31
CA VAL A 103 3.48 9.80 3.03
C VAL A 103 4.92 9.79 2.53
N GLY A 104 5.14 9.80 1.21
CA GLY A 104 6.47 9.87 0.59
C GLY A 104 7.25 11.11 1.00
N MET A 105 6.61 12.29 0.93
CA MET A 105 7.18 13.56 1.39
C MET A 105 7.58 13.47 2.87
N SER A 106 6.71 12.95 3.71
CA SER A 106 6.93 12.81 5.15
C SER A 106 8.09 11.85 5.46
N ALA A 107 8.18 10.71 4.75
CA ALA A 107 9.26 9.75 4.89
C ALA A 107 10.62 10.37 4.52
N ILE A 108 10.67 11.13 3.44
CA ILE A 108 11.90 11.79 2.96
C ILE A 108 12.32 12.91 3.93
N PHE A 109 11.40 13.75 4.39
CA PHE A 109 11.71 14.85 5.32
C PHE A 109 12.24 14.34 6.65
N THR A 110 11.60 13.33 7.22
CA THR A 110 12.05 12.72 8.48
C THR A 110 13.39 12.00 8.30
N SER A 111 13.62 11.33 7.16
CA SER A 111 14.92 10.71 6.85
C SER A 111 16.06 11.71 6.81
N ILE A 112 15.89 12.86 6.17
CA ILE A 112 16.92 13.90 6.04
C ILE A 112 17.33 14.48 7.39
N VAL A 113 16.38 14.57 8.32
CA VAL A 113 16.61 15.23 9.63
C VAL A 113 17.08 14.25 10.70
N GLU A 114 16.52 13.06 10.76
CA GLU A 114 16.83 12.08 11.82
C GLU A 114 18.15 11.35 11.59
N THR A 115 18.56 11.15 10.35
CA THR A 115 19.83 10.51 10.02
C THR A 115 20.89 11.55 9.69
N LYS A 116 21.85 11.78 10.59
CA LYS A 116 22.95 12.75 10.39
C LYS A 116 23.75 12.49 9.12
N LYS A 117 23.83 11.24 8.66
CA LYS A 117 24.39 10.80 7.37
C LYS A 117 23.34 10.00 6.62
N VAL A 118 22.40 10.70 5.97
CA VAL A 118 21.51 10.04 5.01
C VAL A 118 22.39 9.59 3.85
N SER A 119 22.52 8.30 3.67
CA SER A 119 23.15 7.75 2.47
C SER A 119 22.27 8.10 1.27
N GLY A 120 22.87 8.63 0.18
CA GLY A 120 22.16 8.89 -1.07
C GLY A 120 21.41 7.64 -1.57
N VAL A 121 21.97 6.45 -1.28
CA VAL A 121 21.35 5.15 -1.55
C VAL A 121 20.02 4.99 -0.82
N TYR A 122 19.90 5.44 0.44
CA TYR A 122 18.63 5.33 1.16
C TYR A 122 17.54 6.23 0.56
N LEU A 123 17.87 7.47 0.23
CA LEU A 123 16.94 8.37 -0.47
C LEU A 123 16.56 7.83 -1.85
N TYR A 124 17.53 7.30 -2.60
CA TYR A 124 17.27 6.59 -3.86
C TYR A 124 16.20 5.51 -3.68
N LEU A 125 16.36 4.63 -2.69
CA LEU A 125 15.41 3.54 -2.43
C LEU A 125 14.01 4.06 -2.04
N LEU A 126 13.92 5.12 -1.22
CA LEU A 126 12.63 5.69 -0.86
C LEU A 126 11.90 6.26 -2.09
N PHE A 127 12.58 7.03 -2.93
CA PHE A 127 11.98 7.56 -4.16
C PHE A 127 11.63 6.47 -5.17
N MET A 128 12.47 5.43 -5.32
CA MET A 128 12.18 4.28 -6.17
C MET A 128 10.91 3.56 -5.73
N LEU A 129 10.70 3.39 -4.40
CA LEU A 129 9.50 2.76 -3.89
C LEU A 129 8.25 3.61 -4.15
N VAL A 130 8.34 4.94 -3.98
CA VAL A 130 7.24 5.85 -4.33
C VAL A 130 6.93 5.81 -5.82
N ALA A 131 7.95 5.80 -6.69
CA ALA A 131 7.76 5.68 -8.14
C ALA A 131 7.05 4.39 -8.53
N ALA A 132 7.48 3.26 -7.96
CA ALA A 132 6.88 1.95 -8.23
C ALA A 132 5.41 1.89 -7.76
N MET A 133 5.11 2.41 -6.57
CA MET A 133 3.73 2.49 -6.07
C MET A 133 2.85 3.40 -6.93
N SER A 134 3.39 4.53 -7.40
CA SER A 134 2.66 5.43 -8.31
C SER A 134 2.34 4.75 -9.64
N ALA A 135 3.28 3.99 -10.18
CA ALA A 135 3.07 3.22 -11.40
C ALA A 135 2.01 2.13 -11.23
N ILE A 136 2.02 1.40 -10.10
CA ILE A 136 1.01 0.39 -9.77
C ILE A 136 -0.39 1.03 -9.64
N LEU A 137 -0.49 2.23 -9.05
CA LEU A 137 -1.77 2.95 -8.91
C LEU A 137 -2.35 3.43 -10.25
N LEU A 138 -1.50 3.67 -11.24
CA LEU A 138 -1.90 4.24 -12.53
C LEU A 138 -2.10 3.21 -13.63
N THR A 139 -1.49 2.03 -13.53
CA THR A 139 -1.44 1.08 -14.65
C THR A 139 -2.79 0.43 -14.95
N ASP A 140 -3.13 0.33 -16.23
CA ASP A 140 -4.20 -0.52 -16.78
C ASP A 140 -3.62 -1.69 -17.61
N ASP A 141 -2.36 -2.03 -17.39
CA ASP A 141 -1.65 -3.14 -18.02
C ASP A 141 -1.14 -4.09 -16.94
N ILE A 142 -1.56 -5.36 -17.01
CA ILE A 142 -1.25 -6.36 -15.97
C ILE A 142 0.23 -6.77 -15.97
N PHE A 143 0.91 -6.72 -17.13
CA PHE A 143 2.33 -7.00 -17.20
C PHE A 143 3.17 -5.84 -16.63
N ASN A 144 2.80 -4.59 -16.95
CA ASN A 144 3.40 -3.41 -16.36
C ASN A 144 3.20 -3.37 -14.82
N LEU A 145 2.03 -3.79 -14.32
CA LEU A 145 1.78 -3.97 -12.89
C LEU A 145 2.79 -4.94 -12.28
N TYR A 146 3.02 -6.09 -12.92
CA TYR A 146 3.99 -7.08 -12.47
C TYR A 146 5.42 -6.51 -12.42
N VAL A 147 5.85 -5.79 -13.45
CA VAL A 147 7.20 -5.19 -13.50
C VAL A 147 7.44 -4.24 -12.34
N PHE A 148 6.51 -3.33 -12.05
CA PHE A 148 6.65 -2.41 -10.94
C PHE A 148 6.48 -3.08 -9.57
N PHE A 149 5.71 -4.16 -9.50
CA PHE A 149 5.66 -5.02 -8.32
C PHE A 149 7.03 -5.63 -8.00
N GLU A 150 7.73 -6.20 -8.99
CA GLU A 150 9.07 -6.78 -8.81
C GLU A 150 10.12 -5.71 -8.43
N ILE A 151 10.08 -4.55 -9.08
CA ILE A 151 10.95 -3.43 -8.72
C ILE A 151 10.72 -3.04 -7.25
N ALA A 152 9.47 -2.90 -6.83
CA ALA A 152 9.14 -2.56 -5.46
C ALA A 152 9.58 -3.63 -4.46
N ALA A 153 9.45 -4.92 -4.80
CA ALA A 153 9.90 -6.02 -3.94
C ALA A 153 11.41 -5.95 -3.68
N LEU A 154 12.23 -5.72 -4.72
CA LEU A 154 13.67 -5.55 -4.58
C LEU A 154 14.04 -4.30 -3.78
N VAL A 155 13.35 -3.19 -4.02
CA VAL A 155 13.58 -1.93 -3.29
C VAL A 155 13.26 -2.08 -1.80
N GLN A 156 12.21 -2.80 -1.43
CA GLN A 156 11.89 -3.10 -0.02
C GLN A 156 13.02 -3.85 0.69
N VAL A 157 13.60 -4.84 0.02
CA VAL A 157 14.81 -5.55 0.51
C VAL A 157 15.93 -4.56 0.77
N GLY A 158 16.21 -3.67 -0.20
CA GLY A 158 17.23 -2.63 -0.08
C GLY A 158 17.02 -1.70 1.11
N ILE A 159 15.78 -1.22 1.33
CA ILE A 159 15.43 -0.35 2.47
C ILE A 159 15.73 -1.04 3.81
N VAL A 160 15.40 -2.32 3.94
CA VAL A 160 15.67 -3.10 5.15
C VAL A 160 17.18 -3.33 5.34
N LEU A 161 17.92 -3.65 4.29
CA LEU A 161 19.38 -3.85 4.38
C LEU A 161 20.12 -2.58 4.81
N VAL A 162 19.73 -1.42 4.30
CA VAL A 162 20.34 -0.13 4.66
C VAL A 162 20.04 0.27 6.11
N SER A 163 18.97 -0.24 6.72
CA SER A 163 18.62 0.05 8.13
C SER A 163 19.68 -0.36 9.15
N ARG A 164 20.51 -1.36 8.82
CA ARG A 164 21.57 -1.93 9.70
C ARG A 164 21.07 -2.38 11.08
N ILE A 165 19.81 -2.69 11.22
CA ILE A 165 19.21 -3.24 12.44
C ILE A 165 19.63 -4.71 12.57
N LYS A 166 19.82 -5.17 13.82
CA LYS A 166 20.22 -6.57 14.10
C LYS A 166 19.25 -7.56 13.40
N ASN A 167 19.82 -8.56 12.74
CA ASN A 167 19.11 -9.61 11.99
C ASN A 167 18.30 -9.11 10.77
N ASN A 168 18.61 -7.91 10.23
CA ASN A 168 17.95 -7.41 9.02
C ASN A 168 18.30 -8.24 7.76
N TYR A 169 19.51 -8.81 7.69
CA TYR A 169 19.93 -9.67 6.58
C TYR A 169 19.07 -10.95 6.48
N GLU A 170 18.77 -11.58 7.61
CA GLU A 170 17.91 -12.77 7.65
C GLU A 170 16.49 -12.42 7.16
N THR A 171 15.93 -11.32 7.65
CA THR A 171 14.60 -10.87 7.22
C THR A 171 14.58 -10.51 5.74
N ALA A 172 15.59 -9.78 5.27
CA ALA A 172 15.72 -9.43 3.85
C ALA A 172 15.84 -10.67 2.96
N LEU A 173 16.66 -11.67 3.37
CA LEU A 173 16.80 -12.92 2.65
C LEU A 173 15.49 -13.73 2.59
N LYS A 174 14.80 -13.88 3.73
CA LYS A 174 13.48 -14.55 3.79
C LYS A 174 12.48 -13.89 2.84
N TYR A 175 12.42 -12.56 2.86
CA TYR A 175 11.51 -11.81 1.99
C TYR A 175 11.87 -11.98 0.50
N MET A 176 13.16 -11.92 0.18
CA MET A 176 13.64 -12.08 -1.20
C MET A 176 13.38 -13.52 -1.74
N VAL A 177 13.60 -14.55 -0.92
CA VAL A 177 13.34 -15.94 -1.33
C VAL A 177 11.84 -16.17 -1.57
N LEU A 178 10.98 -15.71 -0.67
CA LEU A 178 9.53 -15.87 -0.84
C LEU A 178 9.00 -14.99 -2.00
N GLY A 179 9.57 -13.81 -2.22
CA GLY A 179 9.27 -12.98 -3.38
C GLY A 179 9.68 -13.65 -4.69
N GLY A 180 10.87 -14.28 -4.69
CA GLY A 180 11.35 -15.07 -5.82
C GLY A 180 10.50 -16.31 -6.16
N ILE A 181 9.56 -16.68 -5.29
CA ILE A 181 8.53 -17.70 -5.56
C ILE A 181 7.23 -17.04 -6.00
N ALA A 182 6.78 -16.03 -5.26
CA ALA A 182 5.47 -15.40 -5.51
C ALA A 182 5.42 -14.61 -6.82
N GLY A 183 6.51 -13.92 -7.18
CA GLY A 183 6.62 -13.19 -8.44
C GLY A 183 6.46 -14.07 -9.67
N PRO A 184 7.23 -15.17 -9.83
CA PRO A 184 7.03 -16.10 -10.92
C PRO A 184 5.62 -16.72 -10.99
N PHE A 185 4.95 -16.97 -9.86
CA PHE A 185 3.56 -17.43 -9.89
C PHE A 185 2.63 -16.35 -10.45
N LEU A 186 2.79 -15.10 -10.04
CA LEU A 186 2.04 -13.98 -10.59
C LEU A 186 2.28 -13.87 -12.11
N LEU A 187 3.54 -13.92 -12.55
CA LEU A 187 3.92 -13.87 -13.96
C LEU A 187 3.32 -15.02 -14.76
N LEU A 188 3.35 -16.24 -14.22
CA LEU A 188 2.78 -17.42 -14.87
C LEU A 188 1.26 -17.28 -15.02
N GLY A 189 0.57 -16.75 -14.00
CA GLY A 189 -0.86 -16.42 -14.08
C GLY A 189 -1.16 -15.42 -15.20
N ILE A 190 -0.34 -14.37 -15.33
CA ILE A 190 -0.43 -13.38 -16.41
C ILE A 190 -0.16 -14.02 -17.77
N ALA A 191 0.83 -14.91 -17.86
CA ALA A 191 1.13 -15.61 -19.10
C ALA A 191 -0.03 -16.50 -19.58
N PHE A 192 -0.74 -17.16 -18.67
CA PHE A 192 -1.96 -17.91 -19.01
C PHE A 192 -3.09 -16.99 -19.50
N LEU A 193 -3.28 -15.82 -18.85
CA LEU A 193 -4.24 -14.83 -19.34
C LEU A 193 -3.88 -14.38 -20.76
N LEU A 194 -2.62 -13.99 -20.97
CA LEU A 194 -2.12 -13.59 -22.29
C LEU A 194 -2.32 -14.69 -23.34
N GLY A 195 -1.98 -15.95 -23.00
CA GLY A 195 -2.13 -17.10 -23.91
C GLY A 195 -3.58 -17.36 -24.35
N VAL A 196 -4.55 -17.03 -23.48
CA VAL A 196 -5.97 -17.25 -23.76
C VAL A 196 -6.65 -16.03 -24.39
N THR A 197 -6.30 -14.81 -23.90
CA THR A 197 -6.99 -13.57 -24.32
C THR A 197 -6.24 -12.81 -25.41
N GLY A 198 -4.95 -13.07 -25.59
CA GLY A 198 -4.08 -12.35 -26.52
C GLY A 198 -3.73 -10.92 -26.08
N ASN A 199 -4.11 -10.50 -24.87
CA ASN A 199 -3.96 -9.14 -24.39
C ASN A 199 -3.30 -9.08 -23.00
N VAL A 200 -2.64 -7.95 -22.72
CA VAL A 200 -2.11 -7.59 -21.38
C VAL A 200 -2.83 -6.39 -20.79
N ASN A 201 -3.59 -5.64 -21.59
CA ASN A 201 -4.44 -4.57 -21.10
C ASN A 201 -5.63 -5.16 -20.32
N ILE A 202 -5.86 -4.68 -19.09
CA ILE A 202 -6.86 -5.23 -18.18
C ILE A 202 -8.27 -5.06 -18.75
N THR A 203 -8.58 -3.93 -19.37
CA THR A 203 -9.88 -3.65 -19.97
C THR A 203 -10.17 -4.59 -21.14
N ASP A 204 -9.18 -4.87 -21.99
CA ASP A 204 -9.32 -5.82 -23.12
C ASP A 204 -9.49 -7.27 -22.63
N ILE A 205 -8.70 -7.67 -21.62
CA ILE A 205 -8.84 -9.00 -20.99
C ILE A 205 -10.26 -9.21 -20.49
N ILE A 206 -10.83 -8.21 -19.77
CA ILE A 206 -12.20 -8.28 -19.26
C ILE A 206 -13.20 -8.43 -20.40
N THR A 207 -13.04 -7.64 -21.46
CA THR A 207 -13.95 -7.67 -22.61
C THR A 207 -13.99 -9.06 -23.27
N VAL A 208 -12.82 -9.70 -23.45
CA VAL A 208 -12.72 -11.05 -24.01
C VAL A 208 -13.36 -12.10 -23.09
N LEU A 209 -13.07 -12.05 -21.79
CA LEU A 209 -13.53 -13.07 -20.85
C LEU A 209 -15.01 -12.94 -20.50
N HIS A 210 -15.53 -11.73 -20.30
CA HIS A 210 -16.94 -11.54 -19.95
C HIS A 210 -17.89 -11.79 -21.11
N ASN A 211 -17.42 -11.61 -22.35
CA ASN A 211 -18.20 -11.99 -23.56
C ASN A 211 -18.24 -13.50 -23.79
N ASN A 212 -17.41 -14.30 -23.08
CA ASN A 212 -17.35 -15.75 -23.26
C ASN A 212 -17.22 -16.47 -21.90
N LEU A 213 -18.36 -16.75 -21.27
CA LEU A 213 -18.41 -17.42 -19.97
C LEU A 213 -17.79 -18.84 -19.99
N ASN A 214 -17.84 -19.55 -21.10
CA ASN A 214 -17.20 -20.86 -21.22
C ASN A 214 -15.68 -20.74 -21.14
N LEU A 215 -15.14 -19.66 -21.68
CA LEU A 215 -13.70 -19.35 -21.58
C LEU A 215 -13.30 -19.00 -20.13
N MET A 216 -14.15 -18.20 -19.46
CA MET A 216 -13.94 -17.83 -18.05
C MET A 216 -13.88 -19.06 -17.13
N LEU A 217 -14.67 -20.08 -17.38
CA LEU A 217 -14.71 -21.33 -16.61
C LEU A 217 -13.67 -22.35 -17.05
N SER A 218 -12.83 -22.03 -18.03
CA SER A 218 -11.79 -22.95 -18.48
C SER A 218 -10.75 -23.21 -17.37
N PRO A 219 -10.18 -24.43 -17.27
CA PRO A 219 -9.18 -24.77 -16.27
C PRO A 219 -7.96 -23.84 -16.29
N VAL A 220 -7.59 -23.33 -17.45
CA VAL A 220 -6.46 -22.42 -17.64
C VAL A 220 -6.73 -21.08 -16.96
N ILE A 221 -7.92 -20.51 -17.12
CA ILE A 221 -8.33 -19.24 -16.50
C ILE A 221 -8.50 -19.40 -14.99
N LEU A 222 -9.06 -20.52 -14.53
CA LEU A 222 -9.15 -20.82 -13.09
C LEU A 222 -7.77 -20.96 -12.45
N LEU A 223 -6.83 -21.62 -13.14
CA LEU A 223 -5.44 -21.71 -12.69
C LEU A 223 -4.77 -20.33 -12.67
N SER A 224 -4.99 -19.50 -13.69
CA SER A 224 -4.49 -18.12 -13.72
C SER A 224 -5.02 -17.31 -12.53
N CYS A 225 -6.33 -17.40 -12.23
CA CYS A 225 -6.95 -16.77 -11.05
C CYS A 225 -6.25 -17.18 -9.75
N ALA A 226 -5.99 -18.47 -9.55
CA ALA A 226 -5.33 -19.00 -8.36
C ALA A 226 -3.88 -18.47 -8.23
N LEU A 227 -3.13 -18.44 -9.33
CA LEU A 227 -1.74 -17.98 -9.37
C LEU A 227 -1.63 -16.46 -9.11
N ILE A 228 -2.50 -15.66 -9.72
CA ILE A 228 -2.54 -14.21 -9.51
C ILE A 228 -2.98 -13.91 -8.07
N THR A 229 -3.97 -14.64 -7.53
CA THR A 229 -4.38 -14.51 -6.13
C THR A 229 -3.25 -14.85 -5.18
N PHE A 230 -2.45 -15.89 -5.44
CA PHE A 230 -1.28 -16.21 -4.63
C PHE A 230 -0.25 -15.06 -4.62
N GLY A 231 0.05 -14.48 -5.79
CA GLY A 231 0.91 -13.30 -5.90
C GLY A 231 0.35 -12.10 -5.12
N TRP A 232 -0.97 -11.89 -5.17
CA TRP A 232 -1.65 -10.85 -4.40
C TRP A 232 -1.52 -11.04 -2.88
N LEU A 233 -1.66 -12.26 -2.38
CA LEU A 233 -1.50 -12.56 -0.96
C LEU A 233 -0.08 -12.19 -0.46
N TYR A 234 0.94 -12.51 -1.26
CA TYR A 234 2.31 -12.13 -0.93
C TYR A 234 2.53 -10.62 -1.02
N ALA A 235 2.08 -9.97 -2.08
CA ALA A 235 2.25 -8.54 -2.31
C ALA A 235 1.65 -7.70 -1.17
N SER A 236 0.42 -8.01 -0.80
CA SER A 236 -0.31 -7.34 0.28
C SER A 236 0.16 -7.76 1.67
N GLY A 237 0.72 -8.96 1.83
CA GLY A 237 1.09 -9.51 3.14
C GLY A 237 -0.08 -10.09 3.89
N LEU A 238 -1.08 -10.55 3.16
CA LEU A 238 -2.18 -11.33 3.70
C LEU A 238 -1.72 -12.76 4.03
N PRO A 239 -2.41 -13.49 4.91
CA PRO A 239 -2.06 -14.87 5.19
C PRO A 239 -1.95 -15.72 3.92
N PRO A 240 -0.93 -16.59 3.86
CA PRO A 240 0.02 -17.00 4.90
C PRO A 240 1.28 -16.11 5.04
N PHE A 241 1.40 -15.00 4.33
CA PHE A 241 2.61 -14.17 4.28
C PHE A 241 2.66 -13.04 5.33
N ASN A 242 1.66 -12.96 6.20
CA ASN A 242 1.52 -11.93 7.23
C ASN A 242 2.74 -11.80 8.17
N ALA A 243 3.35 -12.92 8.56
CA ALA A 243 4.49 -12.92 9.47
C ALA A 243 5.73 -12.26 8.84
N ILE A 244 6.00 -12.52 7.55
CA ILE A 244 7.18 -11.99 6.88
C ILE A 244 7.05 -10.50 6.60
N LYS A 245 5.82 -10.01 6.32
CA LYS A 245 5.56 -8.58 6.18
C LYS A 245 5.73 -7.86 7.50
N SER A 246 5.23 -8.42 8.59
CA SER A 246 5.45 -7.86 9.94
C SER A 246 6.93 -7.79 10.31
N ASP A 247 7.72 -8.79 9.92
CA ASP A 247 9.17 -8.76 10.14
C ASP A 247 9.85 -7.66 9.32
N ILE A 248 9.49 -7.48 8.04
CA ILE A 248 10.09 -6.45 7.18
C ILE A 248 9.80 -5.03 7.70
N TYR A 249 8.57 -4.75 8.12
CA TYR A 249 8.22 -3.43 8.66
C TYR A 249 8.97 -3.15 9.97
N SER A 250 9.10 -4.14 10.85
CA SER A 250 9.80 -3.99 12.13
C SER A 250 11.31 -3.81 11.98
N LYS A 251 11.93 -4.29 10.91
CA LYS A 251 13.37 -4.18 10.61
C LYS A 251 13.71 -2.95 9.75
N GLY A 252 12.76 -2.26 9.20
CA GLY A 252 12.95 -0.94 8.58
C GLY A 252 13.19 0.16 9.62
N LEU A 253 13.84 1.25 9.18
CA LEU A 253 13.79 2.51 9.93
C LEU A 253 12.34 3.01 9.92
N PRO A 254 11.87 3.76 10.94
CA PRO A 254 10.46 4.20 11.02
C PRO A 254 9.96 4.90 9.76
N ASN A 255 10.76 5.77 9.19
CA ASN A 255 10.47 6.48 7.94
C ASN A 255 10.42 5.55 6.71
N GLY A 256 11.27 4.52 6.64
CA GLY A 256 11.18 3.48 5.61
C GLY A 256 10.00 2.56 5.84
N ALA A 257 9.69 2.19 7.09
CA ALA A 257 8.58 1.32 7.43
C ALA A 257 7.21 1.89 7.00
N MET A 258 7.05 3.21 7.02
CA MET A 258 5.86 3.88 6.45
C MET A 258 5.65 3.49 4.98
N LEU A 259 6.69 3.58 4.15
CA LEU A 259 6.59 3.27 2.73
C LEU A 259 6.50 1.77 2.46
N LEU A 260 7.19 0.94 3.27
CA LEU A 260 7.07 -0.52 3.18
C LEU A 260 5.62 -0.98 3.40
N GLN A 261 4.94 -0.40 4.39
CA GLN A 261 3.55 -0.69 4.67
C GLN A 261 2.61 -0.07 3.62
N SER A 262 2.89 1.16 3.17
CA SER A 262 2.12 1.80 2.08
C SER A 262 2.12 0.96 0.81
N PHE A 263 3.24 0.29 0.48
CA PHE A 263 3.28 -0.65 -0.64
C PHE A 263 2.28 -1.80 -0.47
N SER A 264 2.14 -2.35 0.74
CA SER A 264 1.16 -3.42 0.97
C SER A 264 -0.27 -2.94 0.87
N VAL A 265 -0.58 -1.70 1.29
CA VAL A 265 -1.91 -1.09 1.08
C VAL A 265 -2.19 -0.91 -0.40
N VAL A 266 -1.26 -0.31 -1.16
CA VAL A 266 -1.39 -0.11 -2.60
C VAL A 266 -1.55 -1.44 -3.34
N SER A 267 -0.73 -2.43 -3.02
CA SER A 267 -0.80 -3.76 -3.63
C SER A 267 -2.11 -4.47 -3.26
N CYS A 268 -2.56 -4.37 -2.01
CA CYS A 268 -3.80 -4.98 -1.56
C CYS A 268 -5.00 -4.47 -2.36
N ILE A 269 -5.12 -3.16 -2.49
CA ILE A 269 -6.28 -2.58 -3.17
C ILE A 269 -6.18 -2.72 -4.70
N ILE A 270 -5.02 -2.43 -5.32
CA ILE A 270 -4.91 -2.42 -6.78
C ILE A 270 -4.95 -3.83 -7.35
N ILE A 271 -4.11 -4.75 -6.88
CA ILE A 271 -4.13 -6.14 -7.39
C ILE A 271 -5.45 -6.82 -7.03
N GLY A 272 -6.01 -6.54 -5.82
CA GLY A 272 -7.32 -7.03 -5.42
C GLY A 272 -8.44 -6.53 -6.32
N MET A 273 -8.41 -5.26 -6.75
CA MET A 273 -9.36 -4.73 -7.75
C MET A 273 -9.18 -5.37 -9.13
N VAL A 274 -7.95 -5.63 -9.55
CA VAL A 274 -7.69 -6.36 -10.81
C VAL A 274 -8.30 -7.77 -10.76
N ILE A 275 -8.10 -8.49 -9.64
CA ILE A 275 -8.73 -9.81 -9.43
C ILE A 275 -10.25 -9.69 -9.47
N LEU A 276 -10.82 -8.69 -8.78
CA LEU A 276 -12.26 -8.48 -8.76
C LEU A 276 -12.83 -8.15 -10.15
N ARG A 277 -12.14 -7.32 -10.93
CA ARG A 277 -12.55 -6.95 -12.30
C ARG A 277 -12.50 -8.12 -13.26
N ILE A 278 -11.41 -8.89 -13.26
CA ILE A 278 -11.22 -10.00 -14.20
C ILE A 278 -12.05 -11.21 -13.76
N PHE A 279 -11.99 -11.59 -12.50
CA PHE A 279 -12.53 -12.84 -11.97
C PHE A 279 -13.71 -12.68 -11.01
N GLY A 280 -14.22 -11.46 -10.79
CA GLY A 280 -15.28 -11.19 -9.81
C GLY A 280 -16.63 -11.83 -10.13
N VAL A 281 -16.84 -12.26 -11.38
CA VAL A 281 -17.99 -13.08 -11.80
C VAL A 281 -17.92 -14.47 -11.17
N LEU A 282 -16.72 -14.96 -10.83
CA LEU A 282 -16.52 -16.22 -10.13
C LEU A 282 -16.80 -16.04 -8.64
N GLU A 283 -17.87 -16.59 -8.12
CA GLU A 283 -18.23 -16.53 -6.70
C GLU A 283 -17.11 -17.08 -5.81
N LEU A 284 -16.42 -18.13 -6.27
CA LEU A 284 -15.27 -18.73 -5.57
C LEU A 284 -14.16 -17.71 -5.34
N SER A 285 -13.84 -16.85 -6.31
CA SER A 285 -12.79 -15.82 -6.18
C SER A 285 -13.12 -14.85 -5.04
N ARG A 286 -14.35 -14.33 -4.99
CA ARG A 286 -14.81 -13.42 -3.94
C ARG A 286 -14.82 -14.08 -2.56
N THR A 287 -15.27 -15.34 -2.48
CA THR A 287 -15.30 -16.12 -1.24
C THR A 287 -13.89 -16.34 -0.68
N ILE A 288 -12.91 -16.65 -1.54
CA ILE A 288 -11.50 -16.79 -1.12
C ILE A 288 -10.97 -15.46 -0.57
N ILE A 289 -11.22 -14.34 -1.26
CA ILE A 289 -10.81 -13.01 -0.80
C ILE A 289 -11.42 -12.71 0.57
N LEU A 290 -12.71 -12.96 0.78
CA LEU A 290 -13.38 -12.74 2.07
C LEU A 290 -12.79 -13.62 3.18
N ALA A 291 -12.60 -14.91 2.92
CA ALA A 291 -12.08 -15.85 3.90
C ALA A 291 -10.65 -15.47 4.35
N VAL A 292 -9.77 -15.19 3.39
CA VAL A 292 -8.39 -14.76 3.69
C VAL A 292 -8.37 -13.43 4.44
N SER A 293 -9.24 -12.50 4.07
CA SER A 293 -9.36 -11.20 4.73
C SER A 293 -9.82 -11.31 6.17
N ALA A 294 -10.81 -12.17 6.46
CA ALA A 294 -11.26 -12.46 7.81
C ALA A 294 -10.12 -13.11 8.66
N ILE A 295 -9.39 -14.06 8.07
CA ILE A 295 -8.22 -14.68 8.72
C ILE A 295 -7.13 -13.63 8.97
N ALA A 296 -6.88 -12.70 8.03
CA ALA A 296 -5.90 -11.63 8.19
C ALA A 296 -6.23 -10.70 9.36
N MET A 297 -7.50 -10.30 9.49
CA MET A 297 -7.96 -9.48 10.62
C MET A 297 -7.72 -10.19 11.95
N ILE A 298 -8.13 -11.46 12.07
CA ILE A 298 -7.97 -12.25 13.30
C ILE A 298 -6.49 -12.42 13.64
N LEU A 299 -5.69 -12.92 12.70
CA LEU A 299 -4.27 -13.20 12.94
C LEU A 299 -3.49 -11.91 13.23
N GLY A 300 -3.72 -10.84 12.45
CA GLY A 300 -3.02 -9.57 12.63
C GLY A 300 -3.27 -8.98 14.03
N ILE A 301 -4.53 -8.86 14.42
CA ILE A 301 -4.89 -8.22 15.71
C ILE A 301 -4.51 -9.12 16.90
N CYS A 302 -4.77 -10.44 16.84
CA CYS A 302 -4.39 -11.37 17.91
C CYS A 302 -2.86 -11.45 18.08
N MET A 303 -2.10 -11.50 16.98
CA MET A 303 -0.64 -11.53 17.04
C MET A 303 -0.06 -10.22 17.57
N ALA A 304 -0.68 -9.08 17.30
CA ALA A 304 -0.27 -7.79 17.87
C ALA A 304 -0.34 -7.79 19.40
N MET A 305 -1.37 -8.42 20.00
CA MET A 305 -1.57 -8.48 21.45
C MET A 305 -0.44 -9.19 22.22
N VAL A 306 0.25 -10.13 21.59
CA VAL A 306 1.30 -10.95 22.22
C VAL A 306 2.71 -10.44 21.97
N GLN A 307 2.88 -9.43 21.10
CA GLN A 307 4.20 -8.85 20.82
C GLN A 307 4.72 -8.01 21.98
N THR A 308 6.04 -8.03 22.14
CA THR A 308 6.79 -7.23 23.13
C THR A 308 7.62 -6.11 22.48
N ASP A 309 7.70 -6.08 21.16
CA ASP A 309 8.34 -5.02 20.38
C ASP A 309 7.25 -4.16 19.73
N PHE A 310 7.22 -2.86 20.03
CA PHE A 310 6.16 -1.97 19.55
C PHE A 310 6.15 -1.83 18.01
N LYS A 311 7.29 -1.96 17.33
CA LYS A 311 7.32 -1.93 15.85
C LYS A 311 6.62 -3.16 15.27
N ARG A 312 6.80 -4.33 15.90
CA ARG A 312 6.08 -5.55 15.51
C ARG A 312 4.59 -5.46 15.83
N VAL A 313 4.23 -4.79 16.94
CA VAL A 313 2.81 -4.55 17.25
C VAL A 313 2.14 -3.76 16.15
N ILE A 314 2.72 -2.60 15.75
CA ILE A 314 2.16 -1.78 14.66
C ILE A 314 2.12 -2.59 13.36
N ALA A 315 3.16 -3.34 13.07
CA ALA A 315 3.25 -4.16 11.87
C ALA A 315 2.12 -5.21 11.79
N TYR A 316 1.82 -5.89 12.89
CA TYR A 316 0.72 -6.85 12.94
C TYR A 316 -0.65 -6.19 12.93
N LEU A 317 -0.84 -5.04 13.61
CA LEU A 317 -2.07 -4.26 13.50
C LEU A 317 -2.31 -3.82 12.04
N ALA A 318 -1.28 -3.33 11.36
CA ALA A 318 -1.38 -2.96 9.94
C ALA A 318 -1.81 -4.14 9.05
N VAL A 319 -1.31 -5.35 9.30
CA VAL A 319 -1.77 -6.56 8.60
C VAL A 319 -3.25 -6.83 8.88
N GLY A 320 -3.71 -6.64 10.11
CA GLY A 320 -5.13 -6.74 10.45
C GLY A 320 -6.00 -5.73 9.67
N GLU A 321 -5.53 -4.50 9.55
CA GLU A 321 -6.22 -3.45 8.79
C GLU A 321 -6.27 -3.73 7.28
N LEU A 322 -5.24 -4.40 6.71
CA LEU A 322 -5.31 -4.90 5.32
C LEU A 322 -6.45 -5.91 5.11
N GLY A 323 -6.79 -6.68 6.14
CA GLY A 323 -7.97 -7.55 6.11
C GLY A 323 -9.28 -6.78 5.92
N TYR A 324 -9.45 -5.62 6.57
CA TYR A 324 -10.63 -4.76 6.33
C TYR A 324 -10.69 -4.27 4.87
N ILE A 325 -9.55 -3.93 4.27
CA ILE A 325 -9.49 -3.56 2.84
C ILE A 325 -9.94 -4.73 1.98
N GLY A 326 -9.43 -5.94 2.25
CA GLY A 326 -9.80 -7.15 1.53
C GLY A 326 -11.28 -7.52 1.65
N VAL A 327 -11.92 -7.27 2.80
CA VAL A 327 -13.38 -7.41 2.97
C VAL A 327 -14.12 -6.47 2.00
N GLY A 328 -13.69 -5.21 1.88
CA GLY A 328 -14.29 -4.26 0.93
C GLY A 328 -14.25 -4.74 -0.52
N ILE A 329 -13.15 -5.42 -0.90
CA ILE A 329 -12.98 -6.02 -2.24
C ILE A 329 -13.86 -7.27 -2.38
N GLY A 330 -13.80 -8.19 -1.42
CA GLY A 330 -14.43 -9.51 -1.50
C GLY A 330 -15.96 -9.47 -1.50
N LEU A 331 -16.59 -8.48 -0.85
CA LEU A 331 -18.05 -8.27 -0.91
C LEU A 331 -18.52 -7.88 -2.31
N GLY A 332 -17.67 -7.33 -3.19
CA GLY A 332 -17.91 -7.19 -4.62
C GLY A 332 -19.02 -6.22 -5.02
N THR A 333 -19.40 -5.26 -4.17
CA THR A 333 -20.36 -4.20 -4.48
C THR A 333 -19.66 -2.83 -4.59
N VAL A 334 -20.29 -1.89 -5.31
CA VAL A 334 -19.77 -0.52 -5.40
C VAL A 334 -19.60 0.10 -4.00
N TYR A 335 -20.60 -0.10 -3.14
CA TYR A 335 -20.56 0.42 -1.77
C TYR A 335 -19.45 -0.19 -0.93
N SER A 336 -19.29 -1.52 -0.96
CA SER A 336 -18.24 -2.22 -0.21
C SER A 336 -16.84 -1.88 -0.73
N LEU A 337 -16.67 -1.77 -2.05
CA LEU A 337 -15.40 -1.40 -2.65
C LEU A 337 -15.05 0.06 -2.34
N THR A 338 -16.05 0.98 -2.33
CA THR A 338 -15.83 2.36 -1.87
C THR A 338 -15.35 2.40 -0.42
N ALA A 339 -15.96 1.60 0.46
CA ALA A 339 -15.55 1.47 1.85
C ALA A 339 -14.14 0.89 1.99
N GLY A 340 -13.78 -0.12 1.17
CA GLY A 340 -12.43 -0.71 1.11
C GLY A 340 -11.38 0.28 0.61
N LEU A 341 -11.67 1.05 -0.43
CA LEU A 341 -10.83 2.14 -0.92
C LEU A 341 -10.64 3.23 0.13
N PHE A 342 -11.72 3.57 0.84
CA PHE A 342 -11.66 4.54 1.92
C PHE A 342 -10.83 4.02 3.10
N GLN A 343 -10.94 2.74 3.44
CA GLN A 343 -10.07 2.10 4.44
C GLN A 343 -8.60 2.12 3.99
N ALA A 344 -8.31 1.86 2.72
CA ALA A 344 -6.95 1.94 2.17
C ALA A 344 -6.37 3.37 2.26
N ALA A 345 -7.15 4.38 1.91
CA ALA A 345 -6.77 5.78 2.04
C ALA A 345 -6.47 6.17 3.50
N ASN A 346 -7.30 5.71 4.44
CA ASN A 346 -7.12 5.94 5.87
C ASN A 346 -5.88 5.23 6.41
N GLU A 347 -5.65 3.99 5.98
CA GLU A 347 -4.53 3.16 6.43
C GLU A 347 -3.18 3.73 6.00
N LEU A 348 -3.07 4.30 4.80
CA LEU A 348 -1.86 5.02 4.35
C LEU A 348 -1.43 6.09 5.36
N ILE A 349 -2.36 6.85 5.90
CA ILE A 349 -2.08 7.97 6.81
C ILE A 349 -1.90 7.50 8.26
N ILE A 350 -2.82 6.68 8.77
CA ILE A 350 -2.85 6.26 10.18
C ILE A 350 -1.62 5.44 10.54
N THR A 351 -1.28 4.44 9.73
CA THR A 351 -0.12 3.58 10.00
C THR A 351 1.18 4.36 9.85
N SER A 352 1.26 5.28 8.88
CA SER A 352 2.38 6.21 8.76
C SER A 352 2.52 7.09 9.99
N PHE A 353 1.41 7.62 10.51
CA PHE A 353 1.39 8.40 11.75
C PHE A 353 1.93 7.59 12.94
N LEU A 354 1.51 6.35 13.09
CA LEU A 354 2.01 5.46 14.15
C LEU A 354 3.50 5.16 14.00
N PHE A 355 3.98 4.81 12.79
CA PHE A 355 5.41 4.55 12.59
C PHE A 355 6.28 5.75 12.94
N ILE A 356 5.89 6.96 12.58
CA ILE A 356 6.62 8.19 12.96
C ILE A 356 6.52 8.46 14.46
N GLY A 357 5.35 8.30 15.07
CA GLY A 357 5.16 8.48 16.50
C GLY A 357 6.04 7.54 17.34
N PHE A 358 6.05 6.27 16.98
CA PHE A 358 6.93 5.30 17.62
C PHE A 358 8.40 5.48 17.21
N GLY A 359 8.68 6.03 16.03
CA GLY A 359 9.99 6.49 15.63
C GLY A 359 10.56 7.55 16.58
N ALA A 360 9.72 8.51 16.99
CA ALA A 360 10.08 9.53 17.97
C ALA A 360 10.42 8.93 19.35
N ILE A 361 9.67 7.88 19.77
CA ILE A 361 9.98 7.13 21.00
C ILE A 361 11.33 6.42 20.86
N LEU A 362 11.54 5.69 19.75
CA LEU A 362 12.81 5.00 19.48
C LEU A 362 14.01 5.96 19.42
N TYR A 363 13.81 7.17 18.88
CA TYR A 363 14.83 8.19 18.84
C TYR A 363 15.33 8.58 20.24
N LYS A 364 14.41 8.68 21.21
CA LYS A 364 14.66 9.04 22.60
C LYS A 364 15.20 7.88 23.45
N THR A 365 14.66 6.67 23.27
CA THR A 365 14.90 5.55 24.20
C THR A 365 15.85 4.49 23.66
N LYS A 366 16.17 4.55 22.36
CA LYS A 366 17.01 3.57 21.65
C LYS A 366 16.54 2.10 21.77
N THR A 367 15.36 1.86 22.34
CA THR A 367 14.78 0.53 22.47
C THR A 367 13.35 0.49 21.93
N SER A 368 12.97 -0.62 21.29
CA SER A 368 11.61 -0.90 20.85
C SER A 368 10.89 -1.89 21.76
N ASN A 369 11.58 -2.43 22.78
CA ASN A 369 11.00 -3.40 23.71
C ASN A 369 10.09 -2.71 24.72
N ILE A 370 8.77 -2.96 24.64
CA ILE A 370 7.75 -2.36 25.48
C ILE A 370 8.01 -2.63 26.98
N ASN A 371 8.54 -3.82 27.30
CA ASN A 371 8.78 -4.22 28.69
C ASN A 371 9.91 -3.39 29.35
N LYS A 372 10.78 -2.78 28.55
CA LYS A 372 11.88 -1.89 29.01
C LYS A 372 11.51 -0.41 28.96
N LEU A 373 10.28 -0.07 28.56
CA LEU A 373 9.78 1.30 28.50
C LEU A 373 8.84 1.58 29.66
N GLY A 374 8.66 2.85 30.01
CA GLY A 374 7.75 3.33 31.05
C GLY A 374 7.99 4.80 31.36
N GLY A 375 6.98 5.49 31.92
CA GLY A 375 7.11 6.85 32.45
C GLY A 375 7.49 7.93 31.42
N LEU A 376 7.19 7.72 30.13
CA LEU A 376 7.62 8.66 29.10
C LEU A 376 6.69 9.88 28.97
N LEU A 377 5.49 9.87 29.56
CA LEU A 377 4.55 10.99 29.40
C LEU A 377 5.11 12.33 29.89
N PRO A 378 5.75 12.45 31.09
CA PRO A 378 6.36 13.70 31.53
C PRO A 378 7.55 14.14 30.68
N LYS A 379 8.25 13.20 30.02
CA LYS A 379 9.45 13.47 29.23
C LYS A 379 9.13 13.89 27.78
N MET A 380 8.00 13.46 27.24
CA MET A 380 7.54 13.76 25.88
C MET A 380 6.01 13.87 25.79
N PRO A 381 5.38 14.82 26.53
CA PRO A 381 3.92 14.84 26.67
C PRO A 381 3.20 15.07 25.34
N PHE A 382 3.75 15.91 24.48
CA PHE A 382 3.15 16.20 23.19
C PHE A 382 3.19 15.00 22.23
N VAL A 383 4.30 14.27 22.21
CA VAL A 383 4.39 13.03 21.41
C VAL A 383 3.47 11.95 21.97
N GLY A 384 3.37 11.83 23.30
CA GLY A 384 2.42 10.93 23.95
C GLY A 384 0.98 11.22 23.54
N LEU A 385 0.58 12.49 23.54
CA LEU A 385 -0.74 12.91 23.05
C LEU A 385 -0.96 12.55 21.59
N LEU A 386 0.00 12.82 20.71
CA LEU A 386 -0.12 12.50 19.28
C LEU A 386 -0.18 10.99 19.03
N VAL A 387 0.59 10.19 19.77
CA VAL A 387 0.58 8.73 19.65
C VAL A 387 -0.75 8.13 20.11
N ILE A 388 -1.35 8.62 21.21
CA ILE A 388 -2.66 8.09 21.65
C ILE A 388 -3.76 8.44 20.66
N LEU A 389 -3.72 9.66 20.08
CA LEU A 389 -4.69 10.08 19.06
C LEU A 389 -4.53 9.24 17.76
N ALA A 390 -3.30 8.90 17.37
CA ALA A 390 -3.05 7.97 16.27
C ALA A 390 -3.63 6.56 16.54
N GLY A 391 -3.52 6.07 17.78
CA GLY A 391 -4.11 4.81 18.19
C GLY A 391 -5.64 4.83 18.19
N PHE A 392 -6.25 5.94 18.58
CA PHE A 392 -7.69 6.12 18.48
C PHE A 392 -8.15 6.14 17.02
N ALA A 393 -7.38 6.80 16.14
CA ALA A 393 -7.64 6.79 14.71
C ALA A 393 -7.61 5.36 14.14
N MET A 394 -6.58 4.55 14.47
CA MET A 394 -6.46 3.16 14.01
C MET A 394 -7.60 2.28 14.53
N SER A 395 -7.98 2.47 15.78
CA SER A 395 -9.04 1.68 16.41
C SER A 395 -10.44 2.00 15.89
N GLY A 396 -10.59 3.09 15.11
CA GLY A 396 -11.89 3.53 14.62
C GLY A 396 -12.73 4.22 15.69
N VAL A 397 -12.10 5.05 16.54
CA VAL A 397 -12.82 5.88 17.53
C VAL A 397 -13.29 7.18 16.85
N PRO A 398 -14.57 7.59 16.97
CA PRO A 398 -15.00 8.92 16.51
C PRO A 398 -14.21 10.03 17.23
N PRO A 399 -13.86 11.14 16.59
CA PRO A 399 -14.22 11.59 15.25
C PRO A 399 -13.21 11.26 14.14
N PHE A 400 -12.37 10.24 14.31
CA PHE A 400 -11.31 9.90 13.35
C PHE A 400 -11.84 9.15 12.13
N ASN A 401 -11.09 9.25 11.05
CA ASN A 401 -11.43 8.76 9.71
C ASN A 401 -11.69 7.24 9.62
N ALA A 402 -10.94 6.39 10.34
CA ALA A 402 -11.17 4.94 10.28
C ALA A 402 -12.51 4.49 10.91
N PHE A 403 -13.13 5.29 11.76
CA PHE A 403 -14.49 5.00 12.23
C PHE A 403 -15.46 4.89 11.05
N GLN A 404 -15.45 5.89 10.18
CA GLN A 404 -16.38 5.96 9.06
C GLN A 404 -16.17 4.80 8.07
N SER A 405 -14.91 4.47 7.71
CA SER A 405 -14.64 3.37 6.78
C SER A 405 -15.03 2.00 7.37
N LYS A 406 -14.71 1.74 8.65
CA LYS A 406 -15.11 0.49 9.34
C LYS A 406 -16.63 0.39 9.48
N PHE A 407 -17.30 1.49 9.78
CA PHE A 407 -18.78 1.54 9.84
C PHE A 407 -19.41 1.18 8.49
N MET A 408 -18.91 1.77 7.40
CA MET A 408 -19.36 1.46 6.03
C MET A 408 -19.12 -0.01 5.67
N LEU A 409 -17.99 -0.60 6.05
CA LEU A 409 -17.70 -2.03 5.82
C LEU A 409 -18.67 -2.92 6.60
N CYS A 410 -18.96 -2.60 7.86
CA CYS A 410 -19.96 -3.33 8.64
C CYS A 410 -21.33 -3.25 8.00
N GLN A 411 -21.75 -2.08 7.55
CA GLN A 411 -23.01 -1.88 6.84
C GLN A 411 -23.06 -2.66 5.52
N ALA A 412 -21.94 -2.68 4.76
CA ALA A 412 -21.82 -3.47 3.55
C ALA A 412 -21.98 -4.97 3.80
N ALA A 413 -21.37 -5.50 4.87
CA ALA A 413 -21.50 -6.90 5.26
C ALA A 413 -22.95 -7.26 5.64
N LEU A 414 -23.61 -6.39 6.41
CA LEU A 414 -25.03 -6.57 6.78
C LEU A 414 -25.94 -6.57 5.57
N THR A 415 -25.76 -5.65 4.63
CA THR A 415 -26.57 -5.57 3.40
C THR A 415 -26.40 -6.76 2.47
N GLN A 416 -25.24 -7.42 2.53
CA GLN A 416 -24.94 -8.66 1.80
C GLN A 416 -25.40 -9.93 2.53
N GLY A 417 -26.04 -9.82 3.70
CA GLY A 417 -26.53 -10.94 4.48
C GLY A 417 -25.46 -11.75 5.18
N ILE A 418 -24.31 -11.14 5.54
CA ILE A 418 -23.20 -11.75 6.27
C ILE A 418 -23.01 -11.02 7.62
N PRO A 419 -23.98 -11.11 8.56
CA PRO A 419 -23.89 -10.40 9.83
C PRO A 419 -22.72 -10.87 10.70
N GLU A 420 -22.27 -12.11 10.57
CA GLU A 420 -21.14 -12.68 11.32
C GLU A 420 -19.85 -11.92 11.02
N LEU A 421 -19.66 -11.49 9.77
CA LEU A 421 -18.52 -10.70 9.37
C LEU A 421 -18.56 -9.29 9.97
N ALA A 422 -19.74 -8.67 10.04
CA ALA A 422 -19.92 -7.37 10.69
C ALA A 422 -19.60 -7.45 12.21
N VAL A 423 -20.12 -8.48 12.89
CA VAL A 423 -19.83 -8.72 14.30
C VAL A 423 -18.33 -8.96 14.52
N LEU A 424 -17.68 -9.77 13.68
CA LEU A 424 -16.25 -10.00 13.73
C LEU A 424 -15.46 -8.67 13.61
N MET A 425 -15.80 -7.82 12.64
CA MET A 425 -15.15 -6.52 12.46
C MET A 425 -15.28 -5.62 13.68
N ILE A 426 -16.46 -5.56 14.31
CA ILE A 426 -16.69 -4.77 15.51
C ILE A 426 -15.85 -5.30 16.68
N ILE A 427 -15.87 -6.61 16.93
CA ILE A 427 -15.09 -7.23 18.01
C ILE A 427 -13.60 -6.94 17.82
N LEU A 428 -13.09 -7.10 16.60
CA LEU A 428 -11.68 -6.88 16.32
C LEU A 428 -11.28 -5.40 16.42
N SER A 429 -12.16 -4.45 16.10
CA SER A 429 -11.93 -3.02 16.35
C SER A 429 -11.80 -2.73 17.85
N ILE A 430 -12.64 -3.34 18.69
CA ILE A 430 -12.54 -3.22 20.16
C ILE A 430 -11.22 -3.83 20.66
N VAL A 431 -10.82 -5.00 20.15
CA VAL A 431 -9.55 -5.62 20.52
C VAL A 431 -8.36 -4.77 20.11
N THR A 432 -8.41 -4.15 18.92
CA THR A 432 -7.38 -3.19 18.45
C THR A 432 -7.25 -2.01 19.41
N PHE A 433 -8.38 -1.45 19.85
CA PHE A 433 -8.41 -0.37 20.83
C PHE A 433 -7.76 -0.77 22.16
N LEU A 434 -8.14 -1.94 22.70
CA LEU A 434 -7.56 -2.47 23.95
C LEU A 434 -6.07 -2.78 23.81
N ALA A 435 -5.64 -3.35 22.69
CA ALA A 435 -4.23 -3.57 22.39
C ALA A 435 -3.44 -2.28 22.44
N PHE A 436 -3.98 -1.23 21.83
CA PHE A 436 -3.33 0.06 21.78
C PHE A 436 -3.28 0.75 23.14
N LEU A 437 -4.36 0.71 23.92
CA LEU A 437 -4.39 1.23 25.29
C LEU A 437 -3.36 0.52 26.20
N LYS A 438 -3.22 -0.80 26.07
CA LYS A 438 -2.21 -1.58 26.80
C LYS A 438 -0.80 -1.07 26.48
N ILE A 439 -0.48 -0.91 25.20
CA ILE A 439 0.84 -0.43 24.76
C ILE A 439 1.10 0.99 25.24
N PHE A 440 0.10 1.87 25.10
CA PHE A 440 0.19 3.24 25.56
C PHE A 440 0.45 3.32 27.07
N TYR A 441 -0.30 2.54 27.87
CA TYR A 441 -0.09 2.44 29.31
C TYR A 441 1.34 2.00 29.64
N MET A 442 1.83 0.93 28.99
CA MET A 442 3.16 0.39 29.26
C MET A 442 4.29 1.34 28.88
N ILE A 443 4.14 2.16 27.86
CA ILE A 443 5.17 3.08 27.37
C ILE A 443 5.12 4.42 28.12
N PHE A 444 3.94 4.96 28.33
CA PHE A 444 3.79 6.36 28.79
C PHE A 444 3.38 6.50 30.25
N LEU A 445 2.59 5.57 30.80
CA LEU A 445 1.97 5.75 32.12
C LEU A 445 2.58 4.88 33.21
N ARG A 446 3.09 3.69 32.88
CA ARG A 446 3.76 2.80 33.83
C ARG A 446 4.96 3.50 34.44
N PRO A 447 5.34 3.23 35.73
CA PRO A 447 6.58 3.76 36.30
C PRO A 447 7.79 3.52 35.41
N MET A 448 8.68 4.49 35.37
CA MET A 448 9.90 4.43 34.56
C MET A 448 10.85 3.36 35.15
N PRO A 449 11.34 2.40 34.35
CA PRO A 449 12.35 1.45 34.78
C PRO A 449 13.68 2.16 35.09
N ASP A 450 14.38 1.73 36.14
CA ASP A 450 15.66 2.34 36.56
C ASP A 450 16.75 2.24 35.50
N ASP A 451 16.72 1.18 34.67
CA ASP A 451 17.69 0.93 33.61
C ASP A 451 17.41 1.69 32.31
N LEU A 452 16.35 2.52 32.26
CA LEU A 452 15.97 3.22 31.04
C LEU A 452 16.77 4.51 30.86
N GLU A 453 17.72 4.49 29.96
CA GLU A 453 18.45 5.70 29.53
C GLU A 453 17.62 6.49 28.50
N ILE A 454 17.37 7.76 28.79
CA ILE A 454 16.72 8.70 27.88
C ILE A 454 17.75 9.64 27.29
N VAL A 455 17.87 9.64 25.97
CA VAL A 455 18.76 10.58 25.27
C VAL A 455 18.23 12.01 25.43
N GLU A 456 19.07 12.93 25.87
CA GLU A 456 18.68 14.34 26.11
C GLU A 456 18.33 15.14 24.85
N ASN A 457 18.72 14.65 23.65
CA ASN A 457 18.46 15.32 22.38
C ASN A 457 16.95 15.60 22.19
N LYS A 458 16.63 16.81 21.78
CA LYS A 458 15.25 17.19 21.43
C LYS A 458 14.78 16.43 20.19
N ILE A 459 13.52 16.00 20.20
CA ILE A 459 12.88 15.41 19.00
C ILE A 459 12.85 16.48 17.90
N PRO A 460 13.23 16.12 16.67
CA PRO A 460 13.21 17.07 15.56
C PRO A 460 11.82 17.69 15.35
N LYS A 461 11.78 19.00 15.12
CA LYS A 461 10.51 19.72 14.85
C LYS A 461 9.79 19.19 13.61
N THR A 462 10.53 18.70 12.63
CA THR A 462 9.99 18.07 11.42
C THR A 462 9.20 16.83 11.74
N THR A 463 9.69 15.95 12.63
CA THR A 463 8.97 14.75 13.08
C THR A 463 7.65 15.12 13.75
N ILE A 464 7.67 16.12 14.63
CA ILE A 464 6.44 16.64 15.28
C ILE A 464 5.49 17.27 14.25
N GLY A 465 6.03 18.05 13.29
CA GLY A 465 5.23 18.68 12.23
C GLY A 465 4.53 17.65 11.33
N VAL A 466 5.22 16.56 10.98
CA VAL A 466 4.63 15.45 10.23
C VAL A 466 3.53 14.74 11.02
N MET A 467 3.75 14.48 12.32
CA MET A 467 2.72 13.89 13.18
C MET A 467 1.46 14.77 13.27
N VAL A 468 1.63 16.09 13.40
CA VAL A 468 0.51 17.05 13.43
C VAL A 468 -0.20 17.09 12.07
N LEU A 469 0.53 17.05 10.96
CA LEU A 469 -0.05 16.97 9.62
C LEU A 469 -0.94 15.72 9.48
N PHE A 470 -0.47 14.56 9.89
CA PHE A 470 -1.26 13.32 9.84
C PHE A 470 -2.50 13.39 10.75
N LEU A 471 -2.37 13.96 11.96
CA LEU A 471 -3.52 14.19 12.84
C LEU A 471 -4.58 15.08 12.18
N ILE A 472 -4.16 16.19 11.55
CA ILE A 472 -5.07 17.11 10.85
C ILE A 472 -5.81 16.36 9.73
N ILE A 473 -5.12 15.56 8.94
CA ILE A 473 -5.73 14.77 7.86
C ILE A 473 -6.72 13.75 8.44
N CYS A 474 -6.35 13.01 9.49
CA CYS A 474 -7.25 12.05 10.14
C CYS A 474 -8.53 12.70 10.66
N LEU A 475 -8.44 13.88 11.25
CA LEU A 475 -9.60 14.63 11.74
C LEU A 475 -10.41 15.24 10.60
N ALA A 476 -9.76 15.87 9.61
CA ALA A 476 -10.44 16.48 8.47
C ALA A 476 -11.26 15.45 7.69
N VAL A 477 -10.67 14.30 7.39
CA VAL A 477 -11.35 13.21 6.67
C VAL A 477 -12.38 12.50 7.55
N GLY A 478 -12.15 12.44 8.87
CA GLY A 478 -13.11 11.85 9.81
C GLY A 478 -14.37 12.70 10.02
N ILE A 479 -14.22 14.03 10.06
CA ILE A 479 -15.33 14.98 10.25
C ILE A 479 -16.04 15.22 8.91
N ALA A 480 -15.32 15.30 7.81
CA ALA A 480 -15.84 15.56 6.47
C ALA A 480 -15.41 14.47 5.46
N PRO A 481 -15.94 13.25 5.56
CA PRO A 481 -15.54 12.13 4.71
C PRO A 481 -15.85 12.39 3.22
N ASP A 482 -16.84 13.21 2.92
CA ASP A 482 -17.23 13.58 1.56
C ASP A 482 -16.11 14.25 0.75
N LEU A 483 -15.09 14.78 1.42
CA LEU A 483 -13.88 15.32 0.75
C LEU A 483 -13.23 14.32 -0.20
N ILE A 484 -13.27 13.03 0.15
CA ILE A 484 -12.64 11.96 -0.64
C ILE A 484 -13.61 10.85 -1.05
N LEU A 485 -14.70 10.62 -0.32
CA LEU A 485 -15.65 9.52 -0.55
C LEU A 485 -16.24 9.55 -1.96
N GLY A 486 -16.68 10.70 -2.45
CA GLY A 486 -17.25 10.83 -3.78
C GLY A 486 -16.27 10.40 -4.88
N LYS A 487 -14.99 10.78 -4.73
CA LYS A 487 -13.93 10.43 -5.67
C LYS A 487 -13.57 8.94 -5.64
N LEU A 488 -13.53 8.34 -4.44
CA LEU A 488 -13.29 6.91 -4.27
C LEU A 488 -14.49 6.08 -4.75
N GLY A 489 -15.71 6.57 -4.55
CA GLY A 489 -16.93 5.97 -5.07
C GLY A 489 -16.97 5.96 -6.60
N ALA A 490 -16.52 7.02 -7.26
CA ALA A 490 -16.37 7.04 -8.71
C ALA A 490 -15.40 5.96 -9.20
N MET A 491 -14.27 5.76 -8.51
CA MET A 491 -13.33 4.68 -8.81
C MET A 491 -13.97 3.29 -8.62
N ALA A 492 -14.69 3.09 -7.51
CA ALA A 492 -15.37 1.82 -7.24
C ALA A 492 -16.46 1.50 -8.28
N THR A 493 -17.22 2.52 -8.72
CA THR A 493 -18.21 2.39 -9.78
C THR A 493 -17.55 1.95 -11.08
N ASN A 494 -16.47 2.59 -11.49
CA ASN A 494 -15.73 2.23 -12.69
C ASN A 494 -15.20 0.79 -12.65
N VAL A 495 -14.75 0.33 -11.47
CA VAL A 495 -14.26 -1.05 -11.28
C VAL A 495 -15.38 -2.09 -11.43
N ILE A 496 -16.57 -1.81 -10.90
CA ILE A 496 -17.67 -2.78 -10.85
C ILE A 496 -18.55 -2.71 -12.11
N THR A 497 -18.79 -1.52 -12.66
CA THR A 497 -19.83 -1.30 -13.69
C THR A 497 -19.32 -0.78 -15.03
N GLY A 498 -18.07 -0.35 -15.13
CA GLY A 498 -17.61 0.37 -16.29
C GLY A 498 -16.23 0.02 -16.82
N PRO A 499 -15.90 0.48 -18.04
CA PRO A 499 -14.51 0.58 -18.48
C PRO A 499 -13.77 1.61 -17.63
N PHE A 500 -12.49 1.40 -17.39
CA PHE A 500 -11.62 2.39 -16.72
C PHE A 500 -11.59 3.70 -17.52
N ILE A 501 -12.17 4.73 -17.01
CA ILE A 501 -11.94 6.12 -17.45
C ILE A 501 -11.76 6.99 -16.19
#